data_4686661215760f7c4298c9db00fac9f9
#
_entry.id   4686661215760f7c4298c9db00fac9f9
#
_cell.length_a   1.000
_cell.length_b   1.000
_cell.length_c   1.000
_cell.angle_alpha   90.00
_cell.angle_beta   90.00
_cell.angle_gamma   90.00
#
_symmetry.space_group_name_H-M   'P 1'
#
loop_
_entity.id
_entity.type
_entity.pdbx_description
1 polymer ?
#
loop_
_entity_poly.entity_id
_entity_poly.type
_entity_poly.pdbx_seq_one_letter_code
_entity_poly.pdbx_strand_id
1 'polypeptide(L)'
;RVDYSSGNWSEGLTTYLADYWQVELASEDEAKEMRYGWLRNYASITDGDEKSLQAFTTRHHTASSTIGYGKSAMFFHMLRKSIGNEPFINCLKDFWLTYRYQSASFHDIRDTCQTHTNINLTVFFDSWIPTVGAPKLSANLTQTNAPERLMTINHDGKWVYPLDVEISSDANAIESTKLMRGDEITFALSVDDVKSTKIKLDPNFNIWRKLDAAELVGTLRDFIAAKQATYIQLTSDIQDGSAIISTYFMENTTYGEQTPDSNKSKKDPVIILGDIASITEHLNKSVNAIDSEHLMPISEVDFVMVSTYITNTPTLLISTPKVITDKDFSMLISRARHYGKYSWLKISPNGITEKGKWPIQEKVFSF
;
A
#
# COMPACT_ATOMS: atom_id res chain seq x y z
N ARG A 1 8.52 -19.92 -22.04
CA ARG A 1 7.82 -20.58 -20.91
C ARG A 1 8.47 -20.16 -19.59
N VAL A 2 7.73 -20.26 -18.49
CA VAL A 2 8.27 -19.99 -17.15
C VAL A 2 8.89 -21.25 -16.59
N ASP A 3 10.14 -21.15 -16.10
CA ASP A 3 10.70 -22.10 -15.16
C ASP A 3 10.33 -21.67 -13.73
N TYR A 4 9.43 -22.42 -13.12
CA TYR A 4 8.89 -22.10 -11.79
C TYR A 4 9.85 -22.40 -10.63
N SER A 5 11.04 -22.91 -10.87
CA SER A 5 12.03 -23.22 -9.82
C SER A 5 12.45 -21.98 -9.01
N SER A 6 12.43 -20.80 -9.65
CA SER A 6 12.70 -19.51 -9.01
C SER A 6 11.45 -18.62 -8.87
N GLY A 7 10.23 -19.16 -9.11
CA GLY A 7 8.97 -18.44 -9.06
C GLY A 7 8.46 -17.98 -10.43
N ASN A 8 7.24 -17.44 -10.46
CA ASN A 8 6.59 -16.99 -11.69
C ASN A 8 6.91 -15.51 -11.96
N TRP A 9 7.96 -15.25 -12.72
CA TRP A 9 8.37 -13.90 -13.12
C TRP A 9 7.43 -13.28 -14.16
N SER A 10 6.71 -14.09 -14.96
CA SER A 10 5.99 -13.60 -16.14
C SER A 10 4.77 -12.73 -15.78
N GLU A 11 4.08 -13.05 -14.70
CA GLU A 11 2.93 -12.26 -14.25
C GLU A 11 3.35 -10.84 -13.84
N GLY A 12 4.42 -10.72 -13.06
CA GLY A 12 4.97 -9.43 -12.69
C GLY A 12 5.54 -8.64 -13.84
N LEU A 13 6.26 -9.30 -14.75
CA LEU A 13 6.81 -8.62 -15.94
C LEU A 13 5.70 -8.13 -16.87
N THR A 14 4.65 -8.93 -17.07
CA THR A 14 3.48 -8.53 -17.87
C THR A 14 2.78 -7.34 -17.23
N THR A 15 2.49 -7.39 -15.91
CA THR A 15 1.89 -6.27 -15.17
C THR A 15 2.76 -5.01 -15.27
N TYR A 16 4.07 -5.18 -15.18
CA TYR A 16 5.00 -4.06 -15.29
C TYR A 16 5.00 -3.41 -16.69
N LEU A 17 5.12 -4.22 -17.75
CA LEU A 17 5.26 -3.70 -19.11
C LEU A 17 3.93 -3.27 -19.73
N ALA A 18 2.86 -4.05 -19.53
CA ALA A 18 1.58 -3.83 -20.19
C ALA A 18 0.68 -2.87 -19.42
N ASP A 19 0.61 -3.01 -18.07
CA ASP A 19 -0.31 -2.21 -17.28
C ASP A 19 0.35 -0.95 -16.73
N TYR A 20 1.53 -1.10 -16.10
CA TYR A 20 2.17 -0.01 -15.38
C TYR A 20 2.97 0.94 -16.28
N TRP A 21 3.86 0.43 -17.12
CA TRP A 21 4.76 1.30 -17.90
C TRP A 21 4.04 2.21 -18.89
N GLN A 22 2.91 1.75 -19.43
CA GLN A 22 2.07 2.59 -20.28
C GLN A 22 1.46 3.76 -19.48
N VAL A 23 1.07 3.53 -18.22
CA VAL A 23 0.60 4.58 -17.32
C VAL A 23 1.72 5.57 -17.01
N GLU A 24 2.92 5.08 -16.67
CA GLU A 24 4.08 5.93 -16.37
C GLU A 24 4.48 6.84 -17.56
N LEU A 25 4.40 6.32 -18.79
CA LEU A 25 4.66 7.10 -20.00
C LEU A 25 3.61 8.21 -20.24
N ALA A 26 2.39 7.99 -19.76
CA ALA A 26 1.30 8.94 -19.93
C ALA A 26 1.24 9.97 -18.78
N SER A 27 1.46 9.52 -17.53
CA SER A 27 1.34 10.34 -16.34
C SER A 27 2.13 9.74 -15.17
N GLU A 28 3.16 10.43 -14.70
CA GLU A 28 3.93 10.03 -13.52
C GLU A 28 3.08 10.05 -12.24
N ASP A 29 2.13 10.98 -12.13
CA ASP A 29 1.22 11.05 -10.97
C ASP A 29 0.32 9.81 -10.90
N GLU A 30 -0.25 9.36 -12.02
CA GLU A 30 -1.03 8.13 -12.07
C GLU A 30 -0.17 6.90 -11.81
N ALA A 31 1.07 6.89 -12.30
CA ALA A 31 2.02 5.83 -12.02
C ALA A 31 2.41 5.78 -10.52
N LYS A 32 2.62 6.95 -9.90
CA LYS A 32 2.83 7.08 -8.44
C LYS A 32 1.62 6.53 -7.66
N GLU A 33 0.40 6.87 -8.05
CA GLU A 33 -0.81 6.30 -7.45
C GLU A 33 -0.87 4.76 -7.60
N MET A 34 -0.47 4.24 -8.75
CA MET A 34 -0.46 2.81 -8.99
C MET A 34 0.56 2.08 -8.11
N ARG A 35 1.79 2.61 -7.98
CA ARG A 35 2.82 2.09 -7.06
C ARG A 35 2.35 2.13 -5.62
N TYR A 36 1.83 3.29 -5.18
CA TYR A 36 1.24 3.42 -3.84
C TYR A 36 0.13 2.38 -3.61
N GLY A 37 -0.75 2.17 -4.60
CA GLY A 37 -1.83 1.18 -4.53
C GLY A 37 -1.31 -0.25 -4.29
N TRP A 38 -0.19 -0.64 -4.88
CA TRP A 38 0.44 -1.93 -4.63
C TRP A 38 1.01 -2.04 -3.21
N LEU A 39 1.72 -1.00 -2.73
CA LEU A 39 2.26 -0.96 -1.36
C LEU A 39 1.14 -0.98 -0.32
N ARG A 40 0.06 -0.26 -0.58
CA ARG A 40 -1.11 -0.25 0.28
C ARG A 40 -1.82 -1.60 0.33
N ASN A 41 -1.94 -2.28 -0.82
CA ASN A 41 -2.47 -3.65 -0.86
C ASN A 41 -1.58 -4.62 -0.08
N TYR A 42 -0.26 -4.42 -0.12
CA TYR A 42 0.68 -5.19 0.68
C TYR A 42 0.50 -4.92 2.19
N ALA A 43 0.28 -3.67 2.58
CA ALA A 43 0.01 -3.32 3.98
C ALA A 43 -1.27 -3.98 4.54
N SER A 44 -2.20 -4.43 3.68
CA SER A 44 -3.41 -5.14 4.10
C SER A 44 -3.23 -6.66 4.26
N ILE A 45 -2.09 -7.23 3.85
CA ILE A 45 -1.81 -8.66 4.03
C ILE A 45 -1.66 -8.98 5.52
N THR A 46 -2.31 -10.04 5.98
CA THR A 46 -2.21 -10.52 7.36
C THR A 46 -0.84 -11.16 7.61
N ASP A 47 -0.28 -10.94 8.80
CA ASP A 47 0.98 -11.58 9.20
C ASP A 47 0.90 -13.10 9.04
N GLY A 48 1.91 -13.70 8.40
CA GLY A 48 1.98 -15.13 8.07
C GLY A 48 1.42 -15.52 6.69
N ASP A 49 0.64 -14.66 6.03
CA ASP A 49 0.17 -14.89 4.65
C ASP A 49 1.16 -14.33 3.59
N GLU A 50 2.23 -13.69 4.03
CA GLU A 50 3.29 -13.18 3.16
C GLU A 50 4.10 -14.33 2.52
N LYS A 51 4.43 -14.17 1.23
CA LYS A 51 5.26 -15.12 0.48
C LYS A 51 6.41 -14.43 -0.22
N SER A 52 7.47 -15.18 -0.51
CA SER A 52 8.54 -14.73 -1.40
C SER A 52 8.08 -14.75 -2.87
N LEU A 53 8.79 -14.04 -3.75
CA LEU A 53 8.58 -14.13 -5.19
C LEU A 53 8.88 -15.54 -5.70
N GLN A 54 9.88 -16.22 -5.13
CA GLN A 54 10.24 -17.60 -5.46
C GLN A 54 9.11 -18.59 -5.17
N ALA A 55 8.33 -18.37 -4.11
CA ALA A 55 7.22 -19.24 -3.74
C ALA A 55 5.93 -18.99 -4.54
N PHE A 56 5.90 -17.92 -5.34
CA PHE A 56 4.73 -17.60 -6.15
C PHE A 56 4.76 -18.37 -7.48
N THR A 57 3.76 -19.20 -7.72
CA THR A 57 3.59 -19.93 -8.98
C THR A 57 2.32 -19.54 -9.73
N THR A 58 1.22 -19.33 -9.01
CA THR A 58 -0.06 -18.92 -9.56
C THR A 58 -0.92 -18.19 -8.53
N ARG A 59 -1.93 -17.49 -9.00
CA ARG A 59 -2.89 -16.76 -8.17
C ARG A 59 -3.89 -17.72 -7.53
N HIS A 60 -3.98 -17.69 -6.20
CA HIS A 60 -4.98 -18.45 -5.43
C HIS A 60 -5.93 -17.54 -4.64
N HIS A 61 -5.43 -16.43 -4.08
CA HIS A 61 -6.18 -15.49 -3.23
C HIS A 61 -5.54 -14.09 -3.29
N THR A 62 -6.15 -13.12 -2.58
CA THR A 62 -5.74 -11.70 -2.60
C THR A 62 -4.27 -11.49 -2.24
N ALA A 63 -3.76 -12.15 -1.17
CA ALA A 63 -2.36 -12.02 -0.77
C ALA A 63 -1.41 -12.53 -1.85
N SER A 64 -1.68 -13.70 -2.46
CA SER A 64 -0.86 -14.24 -3.56
C SER A 64 -0.88 -13.34 -4.80
N SER A 65 -2.02 -12.69 -5.08
CA SER A 65 -2.13 -11.70 -6.15
C SER A 65 -1.24 -10.46 -5.87
N THR A 66 -1.27 -9.95 -4.64
CA THR A 66 -0.46 -8.79 -4.25
C THR A 66 1.04 -9.06 -4.41
N ILE A 67 1.49 -10.28 -4.07
CA ILE A 67 2.90 -10.67 -4.23
C ILE A 67 3.23 -10.95 -5.70
N GLY A 68 2.44 -11.78 -6.38
CA GLY A 68 2.76 -12.25 -7.72
C GLY A 68 2.67 -11.16 -8.79
N TYR A 69 1.77 -10.21 -8.62
CA TYR A 69 1.59 -9.08 -9.55
C TYR A 69 2.24 -7.80 -8.99
N GLY A 70 1.89 -7.36 -7.79
CA GLY A 70 2.37 -6.09 -7.22
C GLY A 70 3.85 -6.11 -6.86
N LYS A 71 4.30 -7.03 -5.96
CA LYS A 71 5.71 -7.12 -5.57
C LYS A 71 6.59 -7.46 -6.76
N SER A 72 6.13 -8.34 -7.66
CA SER A 72 6.90 -8.73 -8.83
C SER A 72 7.01 -7.59 -9.86
N ALA A 73 5.94 -6.80 -10.08
CA ALA A 73 6.03 -5.61 -10.93
C ALA A 73 6.96 -4.55 -10.33
N MET A 74 6.88 -4.31 -9.01
CA MET A 74 7.78 -3.40 -8.30
C MET A 74 9.23 -3.90 -8.32
N PHE A 75 9.48 -5.21 -8.32
CA PHE A 75 10.82 -5.76 -8.53
C PHE A 75 11.42 -5.32 -9.86
N PHE A 76 10.67 -5.41 -10.98
CA PHE A 76 11.13 -4.92 -12.28
C PHE A 76 11.27 -3.41 -12.33
N HIS A 77 10.39 -2.68 -11.64
CA HIS A 77 10.52 -1.23 -11.49
C HIS A 77 11.82 -0.84 -10.79
N MET A 78 12.11 -1.45 -9.62
CA MET A 78 13.35 -1.22 -8.89
C MET A 78 14.60 -1.65 -9.67
N LEU A 79 14.52 -2.75 -10.41
CA LEU A 79 15.61 -3.18 -11.29
C LEU A 79 15.91 -2.11 -12.36
N ARG A 80 14.88 -1.63 -13.06
CA ARG A 80 15.02 -0.55 -14.06
C ARG A 80 15.58 0.74 -13.45
N LYS A 81 15.07 1.14 -12.29
CA LYS A 81 15.59 2.32 -11.56
C LYS A 81 17.06 2.14 -11.14
N SER A 82 17.49 0.92 -10.85
CA SER A 82 18.87 0.62 -10.44
C SER A 82 19.85 0.65 -11.60
N ILE A 83 19.48 0.11 -12.77
CA ILE A 83 20.40 -0.03 -13.90
C ILE A 83 20.20 1.02 -15.00
N GLY A 84 19.10 1.75 -14.96
CA GLY A 84 18.70 2.73 -15.97
C GLY A 84 17.78 2.18 -17.06
N ASN A 85 17.12 3.09 -17.78
CA ASN A 85 16.12 2.73 -18.78
C ASN A 85 16.70 1.96 -19.96
N GLU A 86 17.79 2.48 -20.55
CA GLU A 86 18.39 1.89 -21.74
C GLU A 86 18.99 0.49 -21.48
N PRO A 87 19.81 0.26 -20.43
CA PRO A 87 20.26 -1.07 -20.05
C PRO A 87 19.12 -2.05 -19.77
N PHE A 88 18.05 -1.61 -19.11
CA PHE A 88 16.89 -2.44 -18.85
C PHE A 88 16.17 -2.88 -20.12
N ILE A 89 15.94 -1.96 -21.06
CA ILE A 89 15.33 -2.26 -22.35
C ILE A 89 16.19 -3.23 -23.16
N ASN A 90 17.50 -3.03 -23.18
CA ASN A 90 18.42 -3.90 -23.91
C ASN A 90 18.47 -5.30 -23.28
N CYS A 91 18.49 -5.39 -21.94
CA CYS A 91 18.35 -6.66 -21.24
C CYS A 91 17.08 -7.41 -21.67
N LEU A 92 15.91 -6.76 -21.68
CA LEU A 92 14.66 -7.42 -22.05
C LEU A 92 14.64 -7.88 -23.51
N LYS A 93 15.26 -7.12 -24.44
CA LYS A 93 15.42 -7.53 -25.84
C LYS A 93 16.28 -8.79 -25.96
N ASP A 94 17.43 -8.81 -25.30
CA ASP A 94 18.34 -9.93 -25.32
C ASP A 94 17.78 -11.17 -24.64
N PHE A 95 17.07 -10.96 -23.50
CA PHE A 95 16.33 -12.01 -22.83
C PHE A 95 15.27 -12.64 -23.74
N TRP A 96 14.48 -11.81 -24.45
CA TRP A 96 13.50 -12.30 -25.43
C TRP A 96 14.17 -13.07 -26.56
N LEU A 97 15.23 -12.56 -27.16
CA LEU A 97 15.94 -13.22 -28.27
C LEU A 97 16.53 -14.57 -27.85
N THR A 98 17.06 -14.66 -26.64
CA THR A 98 17.72 -15.86 -26.13
C THR A 98 16.71 -16.93 -25.71
N TYR A 99 15.65 -16.53 -24.97
CA TYR A 99 14.75 -17.48 -24.31
C TYR A 99 13.37 -17.64 -24.99
N ARG A 100 13.11 -16.96 -26.11
CA ARG A 100 11.89 -17.22 -26.88
C ARG A 100 11.79 -18.71 -27.21
N TYR A 101 10.61 -19.30 -26.92
CA TYR A 101 10.32 -20.73 -27.04
C TYR A 101 11.05 -21.67 -26.06
N GLN A 102 11.86 -21.16 -25.17
CA GLN A 102 12.53 -21.91 -24.12
C GLN A 102 11.90 -21.64 -22.75
N SER A 103 12.26 -22.44 -21.74
CA SER A 103 11.95 -22.17 -20.33
C SER A 103 12.99 -21.22 -19.77
N ALA A 104 12.55 -20.24 -18.98
CA ALA A 104 13.44 -19.28 -18.35
C ALA A 104 12.97 -18.97 -16.90
N SER A 105 13.93 -18.71 -16.04
CA SER A 105 13.81 -18.41 -14.63
C SER A 105 14.12 -16.92 -14.34
N PHE A 106 13.92 -16.48 -13.09
CA PHE A 106 14.44 -15.19 -12.63
C PHE A 106 15.98 -15.11 -12.74
N HIS A 107 16.70 -16.24 -12.58
CA HIS A 107 18.16 -16.25 -12.71
C HIS A 107 18.60 -15.96 -14.14
N ASP A 108 17.89 -16.47 -15.14
CA ASP A 108 18.17 -16.18 -16.54
C ASP A 108 17.94 -14.70 -16.88
N ILE A 109 16.93 -14.07 -16.27
CA ILE A 109 16.73 -12.61 -16.38
C ILE A 109 17.90 -11.87 -15.73
N ARG A 110 18.33 -12.28 -14.53
CA ARG A 110 19.51 -11.70 -13.85
C ARG A 110 20.73 -11.75 -14.72
N ASP A 111 21.07 -12.92 -15.22
CA ASP A 111 22.30 -13.18 -15.97
C ASP A 111 22.31 -12.41 -17.29
N THR A 112 21.16 -12.31 -17.94
CA THR A 112 21.01 -11.46 -19.14
C THR A 112 21.17 -9.98 -18.79
N CYS A 113 20.48 -9.48 -17.77
CA CYS A 113 20.59 -8.08 -17.38
C CYS A 113 22.00 -7.70 -16.89
N GLN A 114 22.72 -8.64 -16.27
CA GLN A 114 24.09 -8.41 -15.80
C GLN A 114 25.05 -8.03 -16.94
N THR A 115 24.79 -8.44 -18.18
CA THR A 115 25.62 -8.07 -19.33
C THR A 115 25.45 -6.61 -19.75
N HIS A 116 24.43 -5.93 -19.27
CA HIS A 116 24.11 -4.54 -19.60
C HIS A 116 24.43 -3.53 -18.48
N THR A 117 25.00 -3.98 -17.36
CA THR A 117 25.32 -3.09 -16.22
C THR A 117 26.55 -3.54 -15.46
N ASN A 118 27.27 -2.57 -14.86
CA ASN A 118 28.35 -2.81 -13.93
C ASN A 118 27.89 -3.02 -12.47
N ILE A 119 26.59 -2.86 -12.21
CA ILE A 119 26.00 -3.11 -10.90
C ILE A 119 25.90 -4.63 -10.70
N ASN A 120 26.37 -5.11 -9.54
CA ASN A 120 26.22 -6.54 -9.22
C ASN A 120 24.76 -6.87 -8.93
N LEU A 121 24.09 -7.51 -9.91
CA LEU A 121 22.68 -7.88 -9.83
C LEU A 121 22.43 -9.13 -8.99
N THR A 122 23.45 -9.97 -8.73
CA THR A 122 23.29 -11.14 -7.87
C THR A 122 22.78 -10.72 -6.48
N VAL A 123 23.40 -9.70 -5.87
CA VAL A 123 23.00 -9.22 -4.55
C VAL A 123 21.58 -8.64 -4.56
N PHE A 124 21.19 -7.94 -5.63
CA PHE A 124 19.84 -7.42 -5.80
C PHE A 124 18.82 -8.56 -5.90
N PHE A 125 19.02 -9.52 -6.79
CA PHE A 125 18.09 -10.65 -6.98
C PHE A 125 17.98 -11.51 -5.72
N ASP A 126 19.10 -11.83 -5.06
CA ASP A 126 19.14 -12.65 -3.85
C ASP A 126 18.43 -11.97 -2.67
N SER A 127 18.43 -10.63 -2.63
CA SER A 127 17.70 -9.90 -1.61
C SER A 127 16.19 -9.91 -1.81
N TRP A 128 15.68 -10.03 -3.05
CA TRP A 128 14.25 -9.89 -3.36
C TRP A 128 13.52 -11.19 -3.67
N ILE A 129 14.15 -12.10 -4.44
CA ILE A 129 13.46 -13.28 -4.96
C ILE A 129 13.10 -14.29 -3.86
N PRO A 130 14.05 -14.76 -3.00
CA PRO A 130 13.77 -15.74 -1.96
C PRO A 130 13.18 -15.09 -0.69
N THR A 131 13.28 -13.77 -0.55
CA THR A 131 13.00 -13.10 0.72
C THR A 131 11.53 -12.77 0.90
N VAL A 132 10.97 -13.20 2.03
CA VAL A 132 9.60 -12.84 2.46
C VAL A 132 9.63 -11.46 3.10
N GLY A 133 8.58 -10.67 2.86
CA GLY A 133 8.44 -9.35 3.47
C GLY A 133 8.91 -8.20 2.59
N ALA A 134 9.22 -7.09 3.23
CA ALA A 134 9.71 -5.85 2.62
C ALA A 134 10.40 -4.98 3.68
N PRO A 135 11.35 -4.10 3.31
CA PRO A 135 12.01 -3.19 4.24
C PRO A 135 11.02 -2.21 4.88
N LYS A 136 11.28 -1.85 6.13
CA LYS A 136 10.64 -0.75 6.83
C LYS A 136 11.67 0.36 7.01
N LEU A 137 11.42 1.52 6.42
CA LEU A 137 12.35 2.65 6.46
C LEU A 137 12.19 3.45 7.75
N SER A 138 13.32 3.84 8.34
CA SER A 138 13.39 4.80 9.44
C SER A 138 14.50 5.82 9.19
N ALA A 139 14.36 7.03 9.73
CA ALA A 139 15.37 8.05 9.68
C ALA A 139 15.67 8.55 11.09
N ASN A 140 16.96 8.72 11.41
CA ASN A 140 17.43 9.25 12.67
C ASN A 140 18.43 10.37 12.39
N LEU A 141 18.33 11.47 13.14
CA LEU A 141 19.29 12.56 13.11
C LEU A 141 20.21 12.45 14.31
N THR A 142 21.51 12.35 14.05
CA THR A 142 22.54 12.29 15.11
C THR A 142 23.33 13.59 15.13
N GLN A 143 23.44 14.20 16.31
CA GLN A 143 24.26 15.38 16.49
C GLN A 143 25.73 14.95 16.57
N THR A 144 26.59 15.58 15.75
CA THR A 144 28.03 15.40 15.79
C THR A 144 28.69 16.57 16.53
N ASN A 145 29.98 16.45 16.85
CA ASN A 145 30.80 17.53 17.44
C ASN A 145 31.22 18.58 16.38
N ALA A 146 30.86 18.38 15.11
CA ALA A 146 31.15 19.25 13.98
C ALA A 146 29.96 20.18 13.66
N PRO A 147 30.12 21.19 12.83
CA PRO A 147 28.99 22.01 12.33
C PRO A 147 28.05 21.25 11.40
N GLU A 148 28.22 19.96 11.27
CA GLU A 148 27.38 19.07 10.48
C GLU A 148 26.61 18.12 11.39
N ARG A 149 25.40 17.75 10.96
CA ARG A 149 24.61 16.68 11.55
C ARG A 149 24.54 15.51 10.59
N LEU A 150 24.55 14.30 11.11
CA LEU A 150 24.41 13.10 10.30
C LEU A 150 22.99 12.59 10.37
N MET A 151 22.34 12.53 9.22
CA MET A 151 21.10 11.81 9.05
C MET A 151 21.42 10.38 8.63
N THR A 152 20.98 9.42 9.42
CA THR A 152 21.12 8.01 9.11
C THR A 152 19.74 7.44 8.77
N ILE A 153 19.63 6.81 7.60
CA ILE A 153 18.45 6.08 7.16
C ILE A 153 18.75 4.61 7.32
N ASN A 154 17.87 3.91 8.03
CA ASN A 154 18.00 2.48 8.33
C ASN A 154 16.82 1.70 7.78
N HIS A 155 17.01 0.41 7.54
CA HIS A 155 15.97 -0.56 7.30
C HIS A 155 16.20 -1.86 8.08
N ASP A 156 15.16 -2.69 8.18
CA ASP A 156 15.10 -3.89 9.02
C ASP A 156 15.47 -5.18 8.28
N GLY A 157 16.35 -5.14 7.28
CA GLY A 157 16.73 -6.34 6.54
C GLY A 157 17.84 -6.13 5.50
N LYS A 158 18.18 -7.21 4.80
CA LYS A 158 19.26 -7.23 3.78
C LYS A 158 18.72 -6.94 2.38
N TRP A 159 18.12 -5.80 2.22
CA TRP A 159 17.49 -5.38 0.99
C TRP A 159 18.41 -4.49 0.16
N VAL A 160 18.38 -4.64 -1.16
CA VAL A 160 19.11 -3.76 -2.10
C VAL A 160 18.09 -3.06 -2.99
N TYR A 161 18.07 -1.73 -2.99
CA TYR A 161 17.14 -0.92 -3.77
C TYR A 161 17.67 0.50 -3.97
N PRO A 162 17.25 1.19 -5.04
CA PRO A 162 17.51 2.63 -5.21
C PRO A 162 16.59 3.41 -4.28
N LEU A 163 17.15 4.18 -3.35
CA LEU A 163 16.41 5.01 -2.41
C LEU A 163 16.43 6.46 -2.85
N ASP A 164 15.25 7.01 -3.14
CA ASP A 164 15.07 8.45 -3.37
C ASP A 164 14.85 9.15 -2.02
N VAL A 165 15.59 10.23 -1.80
CA VAL A 165 15.51 11.06 -0.60
C VAL A 165 15.32 12.50 -1.04
N GLU A 166 14.26 13.14 -0.57
CA GLU A 166 14.02 14.57 -0.70
C GLU A 166 14.32 15.23 0.64
N ILE A 167 15.21 16.18 0.64
CA ILE A 167 15.58 16.99 1.81
C ILE A 167 15.22 18.43 1.48
N SER A 168 14.33 19.03 2.23
CA SER A 168 13.92 20.43 2.05
C SER A 168 14.11 21.23 3.33
N SER A 169 14.63 22.43 3.20
CA SER A 169 14.72 23.45 4.24
C SER A 169 14.08 24.75 3.74
N ASP A 170 13.96 25.76 4.60
CA ASP A 170 13.40 27.07 4.20
C ASP A 170 14.21 27.75 3.07
N ALA A 171 15.47 27.38 2.89
CA ALA A 171 16.38 27.97 1.92
C ALA A 171 16.63 27.09 0.68
N ASN A 172 16.59 25.77 0.81
CA ASN A 172 17.01 24.84 -0.24
C ASN A 172 16.20 23.54 -0.25
N ALA A 173 16.02 22.96 -1.43
CA ALA A 173 15.56 21.59 -1.61
C ALA A 173 16.64 20.76 -2.33
N ILE A 174 16.96 19.59 -1.82
CA ILE A 174 17.92 18.65 -2.41
C ILE A 174 17.22 17.34 -2.64
N GLU A 175 17.23 16.87 -3.89
CA GLU A 175 16.83 15.50 -4.22
C GLU A 175 18.07 14.66 -4.47
N SER A 176 18.10 13.48 -3.91
CA SER A 176 19.21 12.53 -4.08
C SER A 176 18.69 11.11 -4.17
N THR A 177 19.19 10.38 -5.16
CA THR A 177 18.96 8.91 -5.27
C THR A 177 20.25 8.20 -4.92
N LYS A 178 20.18 7.29 -3.97
CA LYS A 178 21.33 6.43 -3.60
C LYS A 178 20.92 4.96 -3.60
N LEU A 179 21.83 4.10 -4.03
CA LEU A 179 21.61 2.66 -3.93
C LEU A 179 21.85 2.19 -2.50
N MET A 180 20.78 1.78 -1.83
CA MET A 180 20.84 1.17 -0.50
C MET A 180 21.49 -0.21 -0.60
N ARG A 181 22.61 -0.39 0.08
CA ARG A 181 23.33 -1.67 0.20
C ARG A 181 23.79 -1.81 1.65
N GLY A 182 23.30 -2.81 2.35
CA GLY A 182 23.50 -2.93 3.79
C GLY A 182 22.37 -2.26 4.58
N ASP A 183 22.52 -2.16 5.88
CA ASP A 183 21.41 -1.86 6.79
C ASP A 183 21.18 -0.35 6.97
N GLU A 184 22.13 0.49 6.53
CA GLU A 184 22.05 1.95 6.71
C GLU A 184 22.71 2.73 5.57
N ILE A 185 22.26 3.97 5.41
CA ILE A 185 22.91 4.98 4.58
C ILE A 185 22.91 6.32 5.30
N THR A 186 24.01 7.07 5.21
CA THR A 186 24.19 8.33 5.91
C THR A 186 24.29 9.50 4.94
N PHE A 187 23.70 10.63 5.34
CA PHE A 187 23.79 11.93 4.68
C PHE A 187 24.32 12.96 5.69
N ALA A 188 25.30 13.79 5.27
CA ALA A 188 25.72 14.93 6.04
C ALA A 188 24.79 16.13 5.74
N LEU A 189 24.31 16.80 6.79
CA LEU A 189 23.47 17.99 6.73
C LEU A 189 24.16 19.13 7.46
N SER A 190 24.11 20.36 6.92
CA SER A 190 24.63 21.53 7.62
C SER A 190 23.73 21.90 8.81
N VAL A 191 24.32 22.47 9.89
CA VAL A 191 23.56 22.83 11.10
C VAL A 191 22.55 23.95 10.84
N ASP A 192 22.83 24.85 9.92
CA ASP A 192 21.94 25.95 9.59
C ASP A 192 20.67 25.48 8.86
N ASP A 193 20.75 24.36 8.16
CA ASP A 193 19.61 23.76 7.46
C ASP A 193 18.68 22.94 8.36
N VAL A 194 19.12 22.58 9.57
CA VAL A 194 18.41 21.57 10.39
C VAL A 194 17.16 22.11 11.11
N LYS A 195 17.08 23.39 11.42
CA LYS A 195 15.97 23.96 12.24
C LYS A 195 14.61 23.93 11.54
N SER A 196 14.58 23.71 10.23
CA SER A 196 13.35 23.60 9.43
C SER A 196 13.43 22.47 8.41
N THR A 197 14.33 21.50 8.63
CA THR A 197 14.57 20.42 7.65
C THR A 197 13.44 19.40 7.67
N LYS A 198 12.80 19.23 6.53
CA LYS A 198 11.85 18.17 6.25
C LYS A 198 12.51 17.14 5.34
N ILE A 199 12.34 15.88 5.66
CA ILE A 199 12.91 14.76 4.91
C ILE A 199 11.79 13.81 4.51
N LYS A 200 11.73 13.51 3.21
CA LYS A 200 10.87 12.47 2.66
C LYS A 200 11.73 11.33 2.16
N LEU A 201 11.39 10.12 2.56
CA LEU A 201 12.02 8.90 2.07
C LEU A 201 11.08 8.25 1.06
N ASP A 202 11.61 7.97 -0.13
CA ASP A 202 10.85 7.36 -1.22
C ASP A 202 9.55 8.13 -1.54
N PRO A 203 9.61 9.45 -1.81
CA PRO A 203 8.42 10.29 -1.97
C PRO A 203 7.55 9.88 -3.16
N ASN A 204 8.12 9.13 -4.11
CA ASN A 204 7.45 8.64 -5.30
C ASN A 204 7.03 7.17 -5.21
N PHE A 205 7.18 6.52 -4.05
CA PHE A 205 6.86 5.09 -3.84
C PHE A 205 7.55 4.17 -4.85
N ASN A 206 8.81 4.43 -5.14
CA ASN A 206 9.61 3.66 -6.10
C ASN A 206 10.13 2.32 -5.54
N ILE A 207 9.98 2.08 -4.23
CA ILE A 207 10.50 0.90 -3.54
C ILE A 207 9.35 0.03 -3.04
N TRP A 208 9.46 -1.29 -3.21
CA TRP A 208 8.60 -2.23 -2.49
C TRP A 208 8.97 -2.23 -1.02
N ARG A 209 8.18 -1.57 -0.18
CA ARG A 209 8.43 -1.39 1.26
C ARG A 209 7.16 -1.46 2.09
N LYS A 210 7.31 -1.63 3.39
CA LYS A 210 6.19 -1.45 4.33
C LYS A 210 5.91 0.05 4.47
N LEU A 211 4.67 0.43 4.22
CA LEU A 211 4.21 1.78 4.50
C LEU A 211 4.13 2.01 6.01
N ASP A 212 4.47 3.22 6.44
CA ASP A 212 4.20 3.65 7.81
C ASP A 212 2.68 3.88 8.01
N ALA A 213 2.22 3.80 9.26
CA ALA A 213 0.82 4.05 9.56
C ALA A 213 0.34 5.45 9.11
N ALA A 214 1.24 6.45 9.15
CA ALA A 214 0.95 7.80 8.69
C ALA A 214 0.79 7.92 7.16
N GLU A 215 1.29 6.96 6.40
CA GLU A 215 1.16 6.91 4.93
C GLU A 215 -0.10 6.15 4.48
N LEU A 216 -0.77 5.43 5.39
CA LEU A 216 -1.92 4.61 5.05
C LEU A 216 -3.19 5.47 4.96
N VAL A 217 -3.81 5.48 3.80
CA VAL A 217 -5.16 6.01 3.63
C VAL A 217 -6.17 4.87 3.59
N GLY A 218 -7.29 5.04 4.28
CA GLY A 218 -8.36 4.05 4.32
C GLY A 218 -8.98 3.81 2.94
N THR A 219 -9.28 2.56 2.60
CA THR A 219 -10.08 2.19 1.44
C THR A 219 -11.09 1.10 1.80
N LEU A 220 -12.17 0.99 1.05
CA LEU A 220 -13.18 -0.05 1.26
C LEU A 220 -12.59 -1.47 1.18
N ARG A 221 -11.44 -1.65 0.51
CA ARG A 221 -10.75 -2.94 0.43
C ARG A 221 -10.29 -3.46 1.78
N ASP A 222 -9.98 -2.59 2.74
CA ASP A 222 -9.56 -2.99 4.09
C ASP A 222 -10.61 -3.86 4.78
N PHE A 223 -11.87 -3.68 4.40
CA PHE A 223 -13.03 -4.36 4.97
C PHE A 223 -13.51 -5.51 4.09
N ILE A 224 -13.44 -5.35 2.75
CA ILE A 224 -13.82 -6.40 1.80
C ILE A 224 -12.88 -7.61 1.93
N ALA A 225 -11.59 -7.39 2.18
CA ALA A 225 -10.57 -8.43 2.31
C ALA A 225 -10.31 -8.85 3.77
N ALA A 226 -11.00 -8.26 4.74
CA ALA A 226 -10.83 -8.61 6.15
C ALA A 226 -11.37 -10.02 6.45
N LYS A 227 -10.68 -10.75 7.32
CA LYS A 227 -11.16 -12.06 7.81
C LYS A 227 -12.20 -11.90 8.92
N GLN A 228 -12.09 -10.82 9.70
CA GLN A 228 -12.98 -10.48 10.81
C GLN A 228 -13.03 -8.96 11.00
N ALA A 229 -14.09 -8.46 11.63
CA ALA A 229 -14.22 -7.07 12.02
C ALA A 229 -15.02 -6.93 13.31
N THR A 230 -14.81 -5.83 14.04
CA THR A 230 -15.66 -5.45 15.15
C THR A 230 -16.81 -4.59 14.62
N TYR A 231 -18.06 -4.92 14.97
CA TYR A 231 -19.24 -4.19 14.56
C TYR A 231 -19.80 -3.35 15.68
N ILE A 232 -20.12 -2.10 15.38
CA ILE A 232 -20.80 -1.16 16.25
C ILE A 232 -22.03 -0.67 15.50
N GLN A 233 -23.21 -1.13 15.91
CA GLN A 233 -24.47 -0.72 15.31
C GLN A 233 -25.16 0.31 16.23
N LEU A 234 -25.39 1.50 15.67
CA LEU A 234 -25.95 2.66 16.37
C LEU A 234 -27.41 2.97 15.97
N THR A 235 -27.95 2.20 15.02
CA THR A 235 -29.34 2.33 14.55
C THR A 235 -30.11 1.03 14.77
N SER A 236 -31.40 1.15 15.05
CA SER A 236 -32.34 0.02 15.13
C SER A 236 -33.11 -0.25 13.84
N ASP A 237 -32.95 0.59 12.81
CA ASP A 237 -33.72 0.53 11.57
C ASP A 237 -33.30 -0.64 10.67
N ILE A 238 -32.07 -1.17 10.90
CA ILE A 238 -31.53 -2.35 10.25
C ILE A 238 -31.45 -3.46 11.29
N GLN A 239 -32.18 -4.56 11.10
CA GLN A 239 -32.27 -5.62 12.14
C GLN A 239 -31.00 -6.48 12.18
N ASP A 240 -30.35 -6.72 11.05
CA ASP A 240 -29.21 -7.64 10.96
C ASP A 240 -28.05 -7.08 10.12
N GLY A 241 -27.65 -5.84 10.44
CA GLY A 241 -26.64 -5.09 9.70
C GLY A 241 -25.30 -5.82 9.62
N SER A 242 -24.86 -6.43 10.71
CA SER A 242 -23.59 -7.16 10.77
C SER A 242 -23.60 -8.40 9.86
N ALA A 243 -24.67 -9.18 9.85
CA ALA A 243 -24.83 -10.35 8.99
C ALA A 243 -24.87 -9.96 7.50
N ILE A 244 -25.59 -8.90 7.16
CA ILE A 244 -25.65 -8.38 5.79
C ILE A 244 -24.27 -7.95 5.33
N ILE A 245 -23.53 -7.19 6.13
CA ILE A 245 -22.18 -6.73 5.77
C ILE A 245 -21.22 -7.92 5.60
N SER A 246 -21.24 -8.87 6.53
CA SER A 246 -20.40 -10.08 6.47
C SER A 246 -20.62 -10.90 5.22
N THR A 247 -21.87 -10.99 4.74
CA THR A 247 -22.22 -11.75 3.53
C THR A 247 -21.50 -11.23 2.28
N TYR A 248 -21.22 -9.93 2.21
CA TYR A 248 -20.68 -9.30 1.00
C TYR A 248 -19.23 -8.82 1.15
N PHE A 249 -18.77 -8.58 2.36
CA PHE A 249 -17.48 -7.89 2.60
C PHE A 249 -16.40 -8.81 3.13
N MET A 250 -16.67 -9.98 3.65
CA MET A 250 -15.64 -10.79 4.26
C MET A 250 -15.42 -12.10 3.50
N GLU A 251 -14.16 -12.37 3.12
CA GLU A 251 -13.77 -13.68 2.59
C GLU A 251 -13.73 -14.69 3.77
N ASN A 252 -14.75 -15.52 3.93
CA ASN A 252 -14.80 -16.65 4.88
C ASN A 252 -14.95 -16.30 6.37
N THR A 253 -15.93 -15.54 6.78
CA THR A 253 -16.19 -15.31 8.21
C THR A 253 -16.98 -16.43 8.87
N THR A 254 -16.36 -17.04 9.89
CA THR A 254 -17.06 -17.67 11.01
C THR A 254 -17.48 -16.57 11.98
N TYR A 255 -18.78 -16.44 12.24
CA TYR A 255 -19.31 -15.54 13.27
C TYR A 255 -18.69 -15.80 14.63
N GLY A 256 -18.21 -14.77 15.30
CA GLY A 256 -17.82 -14.79 16.70
C GLY A 256 -17.75 -13.36 17.24
N GLU A 257 -18.58 -13.06 18.24
CA GLU A 257 -18.29 -11.98 19.18
C GLU A 257 -16.96 -12.31 19.86
N GLN A 258 -15.85 -11.77 19.35
CA GLN A 258 -14.55 -11.93 20.00
C GLN A 258 -14.09 -10.59 20.56
N THR A 259 -13.78 -10.60 21.84
CA THR A 259 -12.99 -9.55 22.50
C THR A 259 -11.65 -9.36 21.77
N PRO A 260 -11.17 -8.13 21.54
CA PRO A 260 -9.91 -7.86 20.86
C PRO A 260 -8.74 -8.58 21.55
N ASP A 261 -8.03 -9.40 20.81
CA ASP A 261 -6.78 -10.01 21.28
C ASP A 261 -5.68 -8.96 21.28
N SER A 262 -5.24 -8.56 22.46
CA SER A 262 -4.23 -7.51 22.70
C SER A 262 -2.82 -7.85 22.18
N ASN A 263 -2.59 -9.08 21.72
CA ASN A 263 -1.27 -9.55 21.26
C ASN A 263 -1.05 -9.54 19.74
N LYS A 264 -2.04 -9.10 18.94
CA LYS A 264 -1.85 -8.99 17.48
C LYS A 264 -1.26 -7.63 17.12
N SER A 265 -0.22 -7.63 16.29
CA SER A 265 0.47 -6.43 15.81
C SER A 265 -0.41 -5.53 14.92
N LYS A 266 -1.54 -6.05 14.42
CA LYS A 266 -2.53 -5.34 13.61
C LYS A 266 -3.91 -5.43 14.27
N LYS A 267 -4.52 -4.29 14.55
CA LYS A 267 -5.88 -4.22 15.10
C LYS A 267 -6.90 -4.66 14.06
N ASP A 268 -7.86 -5.48 14.47
CA ASP A 268 -8.97 -5.85 13.60
C ASP A 268 -9.76 -4.61 13.17
N PRO A 269 -10.23 -4.53 11.91
CA PRO A 269 -10.99 -3.40 11.44
C PRO A 269 -12.30 -3.22 12.22
N VAL A 270 -12.74 -1.98 12.36
CA VAL A 270 -13.99 -1.60 13.03
C VAL A 270 -14.98 -1.09 11.99
N ILE A 271 -16.23 -1.55 12.07
CA ILE A 271 -17.33 -1.09 11.22
C ILE A 271 -18.38 -0.44 12.12
N ILE A 272 -18.66 0.84 11.87
CA ILE A 272 -19.66 1.63 12.60
C ILE A 272 -20.82 1.93 11.67
N LEU A 273 -22.01 1.44 12.01
CA LEU A 273 -23.24 1.58 11.23
C LEU A 273 -24.25 2.43 11.99
N GLY A 274 -24.79 3.48 11.35
CA GLY A 274 -25.80 4.34 11.95
C GLY A 274 -26.22 5.48 11.02
N ASP A 275 -27.08 6.37 11.53
CA ASP A 275 -27.28 7.68 10.92
C ASP A 275 -26.10 8.61 11.27
N ILE A 276 -25.99 9.72 10.53
CA ILE A 276 -24.87 10.66 10.70
C ILE A 276 -24.79 11.24 12.14
N ALA A 277 -25.93 11.51 12.77
CA ALA A 277 -25.95 12.10 14.12
C ALA A 277 -25.42 11.11 15.16
N SER A 278 -25.88 9.86 15.09
CA SER A 278 -25.43 8.77 15.96
C SER A 278 -23.95 8.45 15.78
N ILE A 279 -23.46 8.41 14.54
CA ILE A 279 -22.03 8.21 14.24
C ILE A 279 -21.22 9.36 14.82
N THR A 280 -21.60 10.61 14.57
CA THR A 280 -20.90 11.80 15.07
C THR A 280 -20.85 11.83 16.59
N GLU A 281 -21.97 11.53 17.26
CA GLU A 281 -22.02 11.46 18.73
C GLU A 281 -21.10 10.38 19.28
N HIS A 282 -21.11 9.18 18.67
CA HIS A 282 -20.26 8.07 19.08
C HIS A 282 -18.77 8.42 18.95
N LEU A 283 -18.39 9.03 17.82
CA LEU A 283 -17.01 9.43 17.55
C LEU A 283 -16.54 10.53 18.51
N ASN A 284 -17.36 11.53 18.79
CA ASN A 284 -17.03 12.61 19.73
C ASN A 284 -16.83 12.11 21.19
N LYS A 285 -17.51 11.03 21.56
CA LYS A 285 -17.35 10.39 22.89
C LYS A 285 -16.11 9.50 22.96
N SER A 286 -15.71 8.91 21.86
CA SER A 286 -14.71 7.83 21.81
C SER A 286 -13.32 8.31 21.39
N VAL A 287 -13.20 9.47 20.72
CA VAL A 287 -11.95 9.95 20.12
C VAL A 287 -11.83 11.46 20.30
N ASN A 288 -10.72 11.93 20.84
CA ASN A 288 -10.39 13.36 20.85
C ASN A 288 -10.07 13.81 19.41
N ALA A 289 -11.05 14.45 18.76
CA ALA A 289 -10.98 15.07 17.44
C ALA A 289 -10.65 14.10 16.29
N ILE A 290 -11.67 13.68 15.55
CA ILE A 290 -11.49 13.17 14.19
C ILE A 290 -11.35 14.38 13.28
N ASP A 291 -10.38 14.33 12.39
CA ASP A 291 -10.23 15.34 11.35
C ASP A 291 -11.54 15.40 10.53
N SER A 292 -12.21 16.54 10.59
CA SER A 292 -13.52 16.75 9.97
C SER A 292 -13.48 16.58 8.44
N GLU A 293 -12.31 16.69 7.84
CA GLU A 293 -12.14 16.44 6.39
C GLU A 293 -12.52 15.02 5.97
N HIS A 294 -12.32 14.02 6.84
CA HIS A 294 -12.68 12.63 6.58
C HIS A 294 -14.19 12.33 6.74
N LEU A 295 -14.97 13.29 7.21
CA LEU A 295 -16.43 13.18 7.35
C LEU A 295 -17.20 13.88 6.20
N MET A 296 -16.51 14.59 5.31
CA MET A 296 -17.10 15.44 4.26
C MET A 296 -18.15 14.77 3.34
N PRO A 297 -18.04 13.47 2.94
CA PRO A 297 -19.06 12.88 2.07
C PRO A 297 -20.36 12.48 2.80
N ILE A 298 -20.41 12.54 4.13
CA ILE A 298 -21.58 12.06 4.89
C ILE A 298 -22.77 13.00 4.72
N SER A 299 -23.96 12.45 4.50
CA SER A 299 -25.20 13.18 4.26
C SER A 299 -26.36 12.48 4.98
N GLU A 300 -27.41 13.25 5.33
CA GLU A 300 -28.60 12.70 6.01
C GLU A 300 -29.54 11.92 5.09
N VAL A 301 -29.41 12.09 3.77
CA VAL A 301 -30.33 11.52 2.78
C VAL A 301 -29.71 10.45 1.92
N ASP A 302 -28.38 10.34 1.94
CA ASP A 302 -27.64 9.40 1.10
C ASP A 302 -27.13 8.22 1.94
N PHE A 303 -26.94 7.08 1.27
CA PHE A 303 -26.12 6.01 1.81
C PHE A 303 -24.65 6.32 1.56
N VAL A 304 -23.85 6.38 2.61
CA VAL A 304 -22.44 6.73 2.49
C VAL A 304 -21.59 5.73 3.25
N MET A 305 -20.49 5.32 2.62
CA MET A 305 -19.42 4.54 3.23
C MET A 305 -18.13 5.35 3.19
N VAL A 306 -17.48 5.49 4.34
CA VAL A 306 -16.20 6.20 4.47
C VAL A 306 -15.22 5.31 5.20
N SER A 307 -14.13 4.96 4.54
CA SER A 307 -13.00 4.25 5.13
C SER A 307 -11.94 5.24 5.61
N THR A 308 -11.51 5.12 6.84
CA THR A 308 -10.47 5.96 7.46
C THR A 308 -9.67 5.14 8.47
N TYR A 309 -8.65 5.75 9.07
CA TYR A 309 -7.93 5.20 10.22
C TYR A 309 -8.22 6.04 11.45
N ILE A 310 -8.71 5.40 12.51
CA ILE A 310 -8.92 6.03 13.81
C ILE A 310 -7.95 5.38 14.79
N THR A 311 -7.04 6.16 15.38
CA THR A 311 -5.98 5.66 16.29
C THR A 311 -5.24 4.43 15.72
N ASN A 312 -4.85 4.50 14.45
CA ASN A 312 -4.21 3.43 13.68
C ASN A 312 -5.07 2.16 13.49
N THR A 313 -6.38 2.25 13.68
CA THR A 313 -7.32 1.16 13.44
C THR A 313 -8.11 1.44 12.16
N PRO A 314 -8.10 0.54 11.16
CA PRO A 314 -8.98 0.70 10.00
C PRO A 314 -10.44 0.79 10.46
N THR A 315 -11.11 1.87 10.12
CA THR A 315 -12.50 2.13 10.54
C THR A 315 -13.35 2.45 9.33
N LEU A 316 -14.46 1.71 9.17
CA LEU A 316 -15.47 1.96 8.15
C LEU A 316 -16.69 2.58 8.81
N LEU A 317 -17.00 3.80 8.40
CA LEU A 317 -18.24 4.46 8.76
C LEU A 317 -19.27 4.19 7.68
N ILE A 318 -20.41 3.64 8.05
CA ILE A 318 -21.54 3.41 7.15
C ILE A 318 -22.71 4.27 7.64
N SER A 319 -22.97 5.37 6.94
CA SER A 319 -24.09 6.23 7.21
C SER A 319 -25.28 5.85 6.32
N THR A 320 -26.43 5.70 6.94
CA THR A 320 -27.70 5.35 6.27
C THR A 320 -28.69 6.51 6.33
N PRO A 321 -29.61 6.63 5.34
CA PRO A 321 -30.78 7.48 5.46
C PRO A 321 -31.60 7.10 6.70
N LYS A 322 -32.40 8.04 7.23
CA LYS A 322 -33.27 7.83 8.41
C LYS A 322 -34.26 6.68 8.25
N VAL A 323 -34.63 6.32 7.04
CA VAL A 323 -35.52 5.19 6.76
C VAL A 323 -34.88 4.33 5.69
N ILE A 324 -34.50 3.10 6.05
CA ILE A 324 -33.93 2.11 5.14
C ILE A 324 -34.41 0.72 5.55
N THR A 325 -34.74 -0.14 4.58
CA THR A 325 -35.06 -1.54 4.83
C THR A 325 -33.81 -2.42 4.74
N ASP A 326 -33.83 -3.59 5.42
CA ASP A 326 -32.75 -4.58 5.32
C ASP A 326 -32.49 -5.00 3.87
N LYS A 327 -33.54 -5.07 3.03
CA LYS A 327 -33.41 -5.39 1.61
C LYS A 327 -32.65 -4.30 0.85
N ASP A 328 -32.97 -3.03 1.07
CA ASP A 328 -32.31 -1.92 0.41
C ASP A 328 -30.85 -1.81 0.91
N PHE A 329 -30.63 -1.99 2.19
CA PHE A 329 -29.29 -2.03 2.78
C PHE A 329 -28.44 -3.15 2.18
N SER A 330 -28.99 -4.37 2.08
CA SER A 330 -28.32 -5.52 1.45
C SER A 330 -27.94 -5.25 -0.02
N MET A 331 -28.82 -4.60 -0.78
CA MET A 331 -28.54 -4.22 -2.16
C MET A 331 -27.39 -3.19 -2.25
N LEU A 332 -27.38 -2.19 -1.36
CA LEU A 332 -26.34 -1.17 -1.33
C LEU A 332 -24.96 -1.75 -0.94
N ILE A 333 -24.90 -2.61 0.07
CA ILE A 333 -23.66 -3.30 0.48
C ILE A 333 -23.15 -4.22 -0.63
N SER A 334 -24.05 -5.00 -1.27
CA SER A 334 -23.68 -5.84 -2.42
C SER A 334 -23.05 -5.05 -3.56
N ARG A 335 -23.58 -3.85 -3.84
CA ARG A 335 -23.04 -2.94 -4.85
C ARG A 335 -21.68 -2.38 -4.42
N ALA A 336 -21.54 -1.99 -3.15
CA ALA A 336 -20.35 -1.33 -2.63
C ALA A 336 -19.09 -2.21 -2.71
N ARG A 337 -19.21 -3.55 -2.66
CA ARG A 337 -18.07 -4.48 -2.78
C ARG A 337 -17.23 -4.30 -4.05
N HIS A 338 -17.81 -3.74 -5.12
CA HIS A 338 -17.12 -3.50 -6.38
C HIS A 338 -16.24 -2.23 -6.36
N TYR A 339 -16.32 -1.44 -5.30
CA TYR A 339 -15.63 -0.15 -5.16
C TYR A 339 -14.44 -0.20 -4.19
N GLY A 340 -13.85 -1.36 -3.97
CA GLY A 340 -12.77 -1.58 -3.00
C GLY A 340 -11.58 -0.62 -3.09
N LYS A 341 -11.25 -0.10 -4.27
CA LYS A 341 -10.13 0.84 -4.47
C LYS A 341 -10.40 2.29 -4.01
N TYR A 342 -11.64 2.60 -3.63
CA TYR A 342 -12.02 3.95 -3.21
C TYR A 342 -12.02 4.07 -1.69
N SER A 343 -11.78 5.27 -1.20
CA SER A 343 -11.81 5.60 0.22
C SER A 343 -13.22 5.89 0.70
N TRP A 344 -14.06 6.42 -0.17
CA TRP A 344 -15.45 6.67 0.14
C TRP A 344 -16.36 6.41 -1.07
N LEU A 345 -17.62 6.13 -0.76
CA LEU A 345 -18.69 5.86 -1.70
C LEU A 345 -19.98 6.49 -1.18
N LYS A 346 -20.68 7.23 -2.03
CA LYS A 346 -21.96 7.84 -1.74
C LYS A 346 -22.98 7.39 -2.79
N ILE A 347 -24.12 6.88 -2.37
CA ILE A 347 -25.19 6.44 -3.24
C ILE A 347 -26.45 7.22 -2.86
N SER A 348 -26.90 8.09 -3.75
CA SER A 348 -28.09 8.90 -3.56
C SER A 348 -29.39 8.10 -3.84
N PRO A 349 -30.55 8.53 -3.31
CA PRO A 349 -31.84 7.84 -3.53
C PRO A 349 -32.22 7.65 -4.99
N ASN A 350 -31.75 8.53 -5.89
CA ASN A 350 -31.93 8.44 -7.34
C ASN A 350 -30.96 7.48 -8.03
N GLY A 351 -30.12 6.75 -7.27
CA GLY A 351 -29.15 5.78 -7.78
C GLY A 351 -27.82 6.37 -8.27
N ILE A 352 -27.62 7.69 -8.20
CA ILE A 352 -26.35 8.33 -8.54
C ILE A 352 -25.30 7.86 -7.54
N THR A 353 -24.15 7.44 -8.06
CA THR A 353 -23.01 6.97 -7.27
C THR A 353 -21.84 7.92 -7.46
N GLU A 354 -21.47 8.58 -6.37
CA GLU A 354 -20.23 9.34 -6.26
C GLU A 354 -19.19 8.51 -5.49
N LYS A 355 -17.92 8.71 -5.76
CA LYS A 355 -16.83 7.96 -5.16
C LYS A 355 -15.53 8.74 -5.24
N GLY A 356 -14.67 8.57 -4.26
CA GLY A 356 -13.37 9.23 -4.23
C GLY A 356 -12.31 8.47 -3.46
N LYS A 357 -11.10 8.95 -3.57
CA LYS A 357 -9.94 8.50 -2.81
C LYS A 357 -9.45 9.65 -1.93
N TRP A 358 -8.96 9.33 -0.74
CA TRP A 358 -8.20 10.28 0.04
C TRP A 358 -6.87 10.59 -0.66
N PRO A 359 -6.35 11.82 -0.53
CA PRO A 359 -5.00 12.13 -1.00
C PRO A 359 -3.96 11.19 -0.38
N ILE A 360 -2.98 10.80 -1.19
CA ILE A 360 -1.85 10.00 -0.72
C ILE A 360 -1.09 10.81 0.33
N GLN A 361 -0.79 10.16 1.46
CA GLN A 361 0.01 10.73 2.54
C GLN A 361 1.46 10.31 2.38
N GLU A 362 2.38 11.26 2.42
CA GLU A 362 3.82 11.01 2.44
C GLU A 362 4.33 11.14 3.87
N LYS A 363 5.16 10.19 4.31
CA LYS A 363 5.79 10.31 5.62
C LYS A 363 6.90 11.36 5.57
N VAL A 364 6.70 12.42 6.34
CA VAL A 364 7.67 13.50 6.51
C VAL A 364 8.34 13.37 7.87
N PHE A 365 9.66 13.31 7.88
CA PHE A 365 10.46 13.45 9.09
C PHE A 365 10.81 14.93 9.27
N SER A 366 10.48 15.48 10.44
CA SER A 366 10.81 16.85 10.82
C SER A 366 11.75 16.80 12.01
N PHE A 367 12.84 17.59 12.00
CA PHE A 367 13.88 17.60 12.99
C PHE A 367 14.14 19.01 13.54
#